data_9ee5f41ce7299eada03a3b1c57929bc1
#
_entry.id   9ee5f41ce7299eada03a3b1c57929bc1
#
_cell.length_a   1.000
_cell.length_b   1.000
_cell.length_c   1.000
_cell.angle_alpha   90.00
_cell.angle_beta   90.00
_cell.angle_gamma   90.00
#
_symmetry.space_group_name_H-M   'P 1'
#
loop_
_entity.id
_entity.type
_entity.pdbx_description
1 polymer ?
#
loop_
_entity_poly.entity_id
_entity_poly.type
_entity_poly.pdbx_seq_one_letter_code
_entity_poly.pdbx_strand_id
1 'polypeptide(L)'
;MDNRQGGIQQLLAAEQEAQQIVNTARNGKMARLRQAKEEAQKEIAAYRSQIELEFQKKLAQSNGDSGANVKRLEQETEIKM
;
A
#
# COMPACT_ATOMS: atom_id res chain seq x y z
N MET A 1 -17.96 -53.73 -24.21
CA MET A 1 -16.91 -53.95 -23.20
C MET A 1 -16.02 -52.75 -22.97
N ASP A 2 -15.83 -51.95 -23.97
CA ASP A 2 -15.00 -50.76 -23.84
C ASP A 2 -15.68 -49.60 -23.13
N ASN A 3 -16.98 -49.71 -22.88
CA ASN A 3 -17.76 -48.66 -22.23
C ASN A 3 -17.28 -48.31 -20.82
N ARG A 4 -16.74 -49.31 -20.10
CA ARG A 4 -16.20 -49.03 -18.73
C ARG A 4 -14.91 -48.22 -18.78
N GLN A 5 -14.00 -48.58 -19.68
CA GLN A 5 -12.73 -47.82 -19.84
C GLN A 5 -12.98 -46.44 -20.38
N GLY A 6 -13.89 -46.31 -21.36
CA GLY A 6 -14.29 -45.03 -21.89
C GLY A 6 -14.93 -44.13 -20.83
N GLY A 7 -15.81 -44.73 -20.00
CA GLY A 7 -16.43 -44.02 -18.88
C GLY A 7 -15.42 -43.56 -17.84
N ILE A 8 -14.47 -44.43 -17.48
CA ILE A 8 -13.39 -44.10 -16.51
C ILE A 8 -12.50 -42.98 -17.08
N GLN A 9 -12.13 -43.07 -18.37
CA GLN A 9 -11.31 -42.05 -18.99
C GLN A 9 -12.03 -40.71 -19.06
N GLN A 10 -13.33 -40.73 -19.35
CA GLN A 10 -14.15 -39.50 -19.37
C GLN A 10 -14.23 -38.87 -17.97
N LEU A 11 -14.42 -39.69 -16.92
CA LEU A 11 -14.45 -39.24 -15.56
C LEU A 11 -13.11 -38.66 -15.15
N LEU A 12 -12.01 -39.30 -15.53
CA LEU A 12 -10.67 -38.84 -15.22
C LEU A 12 -10.39 -37.50 -15.90
N ALA A 13 -10.76 -37.38 -17.16
CA ALA A 13 -10.61 -36.12 -17.90
C ALA A 13 -11.45 -35.00 -17.30
N ALA A 14 -12.68 -35.29 -16.90
CA ALA A 14 -13.55 -34.34 -16.24
C ALA A 14 -12.97 -33.89 -14.89
N GLU A 15 -12.41 -34.83 -14.13
CA GLU A 15 -11.78 -34.50 -12.87
C GLU A 15 -10.54 -33.62 -13.05
N GLN A 16 -9.72 -33.93 -14.05
CA GLN A 16 -8.54 -33.11 -14.35
C GLN A 16 -8.94 -31.71 -14.78
N GLU A 17 -9.99 -31.60 -15.63
CA GLU A 17 -10.51 -30.30 -16.05
C GLU A 17 -11.05 -29.52 -14.87
N ALA A 18 -11.81 -30.17 -13.98
CA ALA A 18 -12.32 -29.53 -12.78
C ALA A 18 -11.18 -29.04 -11.87
N GLN A 19 -10.13 -29.84 -11.71
CA GLN A 19 -8.96 -29.42 -10.94
C GLN A 19 -8.25 -28.23 -11.55
N GLN A 20 -8.13 -28.21 -12.88
CA GLN A 20 -7.54 -27.04 -13.58
C GLN A 20 -8.37 -25.78 -13.37
N ILE A 21 -9.67 -25.90 -13.44
CA ILE A 21 -10.58 -24.77 -13.20
C ILE A 21 -10.41 -24.25 -11.78
N VAL A 22 -10.38 -25.13 -10.80
CA VAL A 22 -10.20 -24.76 -9.39
C VAL A 22 -8.82 -24.10 -9.18
N ASN A 23 -7.76 -24.69 -9.74
CA ASN A 23 -6.41 -24.15 -9.59
C ASN A 23 -6.29 -22.78 -10.25
N THR A 24 -6.86 -22.60 -11.43
CA THR A 24 -6.87 -21.31 -12.12
C THR A 24 -7.61 -20.26 -11.30
N ALA A 25 -8.77 -20.63 -10.74
CA ALA A 25 -9.55 -19.73 -9.88
C ALA A 25 -8.80 -19.36 -8.61
N ARG A 26 -8.14 -20.33 -7.97
CA ARG A 26 -7.32 -20.08 -6.77
C ARG A 26 -6.14 -19.15 -7.08
N ASN A 27 -5.44 -19.41 -8.17
CA ASN A 27 -4.31 -18.59 -8.60
C ASN A 27 -4.75 -17.16 -8.92
N GLY A 28 -5.88 -17.01 -9.59
CA GLY A 28 -6.45 -15.70 -9.87
C GLY A 28 -6.84 -14.95 -8.61
N LYS A 29 -7.43 -15.65 -7.64
CA LYS A 29 -7.78 -15.07 -6.35
C LYS A 29 -6.53 -14.61 -5.60
N MET A 30 -5.51 -15.45 -5.55
CA MET A 30 -4.24 -15.11 -4.88
C MET A 30 -3.57 -13.92 -5.54
N ALA A 31 -3.56 -13.87 -6.88
CA ALA A 31 -2.99 -12.75 -7.61
C ALA A 31 -3.73 -11.44 -7.31
N ARG A 32 -5.06 -11.48 -7.26
CA ARG A 32 -5.86 -10.29 -6.92
C ARG A 32 -5.65 -9.83 -5.48
N LEU A 33 -5.53 -10.76 -4.54
CA LEU A 33 -5.24 -10.43 -3.14
C LEU A 33 -3.86 -9.79 -3.01
N ARG A 34 -2.87 -10.32 -3.72
CA ARG A 34 -1.51 -9.75 -3.73
C ARG A 34 -1.52 -8.35 -4.31
N GLN A 35 -2.22 -8.15 -5.42
CA GLN A 35 -2.33 -6.84 -6.06
C GLN A 35 -3.01 -5.83 -5.14
N ALA A 36 -4.12 -6.22 -4.50
CA ALA A 36 -4.83 -5.37 -3.56
C ALA A 36 -3.93 -4.98 -2.39
N LYS A 37 -3.15 -5.93 -1.86
CA LYS A 37 -2.20 -5.67 -0.78
C LYS A 37 -1.11 -4.69 -1.21
N GLU A 38 -0.56 -4.88 -2.41
CA GLU A 38 0.46 -3.97 -2.96
C GLU A 38 -0.07 -2.56 -3.14
N GLU A 39 -1.29 -2.43 -3.67
CA GLU A 39 -1.94 -1.13 -3.85
C GLU A 39 -2.19 -0.45 -2.51
N ALA A 40 -2.68 -1.20 -1.53
CA ALA A 40 -2.89 -0.67 -0.18
C ALA A 40 -1.58 -0.21 0.45
N GLN A 41 -0.51 -0.97 0.29
CA GLN A 41 0.81 -0.61 0.81
C GLN A 41 1.35 0.66 0.14
N LYS A 42 1.12 0.82 -1.16
CA LYS A 42 1.52 2.04 -1.88
C LYS A 42 0.75 3.25 -1.40
N GLU A 43 -0.55 3.12 -1.18
CA GLU A 43 -1.37 4.21 -0.65
C GLU A 43 -0.92 4.61 0.75
N ILE A 44 -0.63 3.63 1.61
CA ILE A 44 -0.14 3.89 2.97
C ILE A 44 1.21 4.60 2.91
N ALA A 45 2.12 4.16 2.04
CA ALA A 45 3.43 4.78 1.89
C ALA A 45 3.32 6.22 1.39
N ALA A 46 2.45 6.48 0.41
CA ALA A 46 2.20 7.81 -0.11
C ALA A 46 1.61 8.73 0.97
N TYR A 47 0.67 8.23 1.75
CA TYR A 47 0.05 8.97 2.85
C TYR A 47 1.08 9.32 3.93
N ARG A 48 1.93 8.37 4.31
CA ARG A 48 3.01 8.63 5.28
C ARG A 48 3.98 9.68 4.78
N SER A 49 4.36 9.62 3.51
CA SER A 49 5.25 10.61 2.91
C SER A 49 4.63 12.00 2.93
N GLN A 50 3.35 12.10 2.63
CA GLN A 50 2.63 13.35 2.63
C GLN A 50 2.55 13.96 4.04
N ILE A 51 2.22 13.14 5.03
CA ILE A 51 2.17 13.58 6.43
C ILE A 51 3.55 14.04 6.89
N GLU A 52 4.60 13.32 6.54
CA GLU A 52 5.96 13.69 6.92
C GLU A 52 6.37 15.02 6.29
N LEU A 53 6.03 15.24 5.02
CA LEU A 53 6.29 16.53 4.37
C LEU A 53 5.55 17.68 5.05
N GLU A 54 4.28 17.47 5.39
CA GLU A 54 3.49 18.47 6.11
C GLU A 54 4.09 18.76 7.49
N PHE A 55 4.53 17.73 8.19
CA PHE A 55 5.19 17.86 9.48
C PHE A 55 6.48 18.66 9.35
N GLN A 56 7.31 18.35 8.36
CA GLN A 56 8.56 19.06 8.11
C GLN A 56 8.31 20.53 7.78
N LYS A 57 7.28 20.83 6.99
CA LYS A 57 6.88 22.20 6.68
C LYS A 57 6.47 22.97 7.94
N LYS A 58 5.64 22.37 8.77
CA LYS A 58 5.19 22.99 10.02
C LYS A 58 6.36 23.21 10.98
N LEU A 59 7.27 22.25 11.04
CA LEU A 59 8.46 22.37 11.88
C LEU A 59 9.36 23.51 11.40
N ALA A 60 9.58 23.62 10.09
CA ALA A 60 10.37 24.70 9.50
C ALA A 60 9.72 26.06 9.73
N GLN A 61 8.40 26.17 9.58
CA GLN A 61 7.66 27.40 9.86
C GLN A 61 7.74 27.78 11.33
N SER A 62 7.57 26.81 12.23
CA SER A 62 7.67 27.04 13.68
C SER A 62 9.06 27.53 14.06
N ASN A 63 10.11 26.90 13.53
CA ASN A 63 11.48 27.32 13.77
C ASN A 63 11.77 28.70 13.20
N GLY A 64 11.24 29.01 12.00
CA GLY A 64 11.36 30.32 11.41
C GLY A 64 10.66 31.39 12.24
N ASP A 65 9.45 31.10 12.71
CA ASP A 65 8.69 32.00 13.56
C ASP A 65 9.38 32.23 14.91
N SER A 66 9.92 31.17 15.50
CA SER A 66 10.69 31.26 16.75
C SER A 66 11.94 32.10 16.56
N GLY A 67 12.67 31.91 15.46
CA GLY A 67 13.84 32.71 15.13
C GLY A 67 13.51 34.17 14.92
N ALA A 68 12.42 34.47 14.22
CA ALA A 68 11.95 35.85 14.02
C ALA A 68 11.53 36.49 15.33
N ASN A 69 10.87 35.75 16.21
CA ASN A 69 10.47 36.26 17.54
C ASN A 69 11.67 36.55 18.42
N VAL A 70 12.67 35.68 18.41
CA VAL A 70 13.92 35.91 19.15
C VAL A 70 14.63 37.15 18.66
N LYS A 71 14.76 37.31 17.34
CA LYS A 71 15.36 38.52 16.74
C LYS A 71 14.62 39.78 17.15
N ARG A 72 13.32 39.74 17.13
CA ARG A 72 12.50 40.91 17.51
C ARG A 72 12.68 41.26 18.98
N LEU A 73 12.73 40.27 19.86
CA LEU A 73 12.97 40.48 21.28
C LEU A 73 14.35 41.05 21.53
N GLU A 74 15.37 40.57 20.83
CA GLU A 74 16.73 41.14 20.92
C GLU A 74 16.77 42.59 20.51
N GLN A 75 16.12 42.92 19.38
CA GLN A 75 16.02 44.31 18.88
C GLN A 75 15.30 45.21 19.89
N GLU A 76 14.20 44.76 20.45
CA GLU A 76 13.47 45.53 21.46
C GLU A 76 14.31 45.76 22.72
N THR A 77 15.09 44.77 23.12
CA THR A 77 15.99 44.87 24.27
C THR A 77 17.10 45.88 24.00
N GLU A 78 17.68 45.88 22.79
CA GLU A 78 18.70 46.85 22.40
C GLU A 78 18.16 48.30 22.37
N ILE A 79 16.96 48.47 21.88
CA ILE A 79 16.31 49.79 21.80
C ILE A 79 16.02 50.34 23.19
N LYS A 80 15.71 49.48 24.15
CA LYS A 80 15.39 49.88 25.53
C LYS A 80 16.63 50.17 26.37
N MET A 81 17.78 49.74 25.94
CA MET A 81 19.04 50.01 26.60
C MET A 81 19.68 51.26 26.04
#